data_0952c59d12a984b85cc2bc5d888f2058
#
_entry.id   0952c59d12a984b85cc2bc5d888f2058
#
_cell.length_a   1.000
_cell.length_b   1.000
_cell.length_c   1.000
_cell.angle_alpha   90.00
_cell.angle_beta   90.00
_cell.angle_gamma   90.00
#
_symmetry.space_group_name_H-M   'P 1'
#
loop_
_entity.id
_entity.type
_entity.pdbx_description
1 polymer ?
#
loop_
_entity_poly.entity_id
_entity_poly.type
_entity_poly.pdbx_seq_one_letter_code
_entity_poly.pdbx_strand_id
1 'polypeptide(L)'
;MIMSEDEKEPESDSLKEESNSEDVANVEPVENVPSQLEAGEPEDSVEEFDEEEEEVEFDLEAQIEEFRHQIEEDPDNCVHHYNLGEALAELGQSEEAQEAFEQALLLDKDQAFSAIIHFGIGNLYYHQLMSGIQSTVVKSSVGLHSQHRAGAQISSVNDDDYATPLREFEAAVQDLPSLQADEEIMEYISTNVPQQIATVYYKWASDLFDKARQIDNYGDEVKDIKKGLKHLKKTIEIDPNHSQANLMVKYGKKMLQEGFSIYDEYGFVAKEIQGTG
;
A
#
# COMPACT_ATOMS: atom_id res chain seq x y z
N MET A 1 51.37 26.57 -39.02
CA MET A 1 52.42 26.97 -38.01
C MET A 1 52.07 26.11 -36.79
N ILE A 2 52.67 24.97 -36.80
CA ILE A 2 53.62 24.45 -35.82
C ILE A 2 52.93 23.86 -34.59
N MET A 3 52.95 22.54 -34.54
CA MET A 3 53.55 21.56 -33.61
C MET A 3 52.61 21.23 -32.43
N SER A 4 52.28 20.04 -32.22
CA SER A 4 52.87 18.69 -32.00
C SER A 4 53.02 18.36 -30.52
N GLU A 5 52.58 17.12 -30.25
CA GLU A 5 53.10 16.16 -29.24
C GLU A 5 52.61 16.38 -27.80
N ASP A 6 52.16 15.41 -27.02
CA ASP A 6 52.68 14.05 -26.84
C ASP A 6 51.66 13.09 -26.20
N GLU A 7 51.77 11.88 -26.60
CA GLU A 7 51.28 10.63 -26.02
C GLU A 7 51.71 10.43 -24.56
N LYS A 8 50.84 9.79 -23.79
CA LYS A 8 51.28 8.74 -22.86
C LYS A 8 50.11 7.91 -22.34
N GLU A 9 49.92 6.73 -22.86
CA GLU A 9 49.53 5.58 -22.03
C GLU A 9 50.73 5.14 -21.18
N PRO A 10 50.48 4.56 -20.00
CA PRO A 10 50.89 3.17 -19.83
C PRO A 10 49.89 2.29 -19.06
N GLU A 11 49.76 1.13 -19.53
CA GLU A 11 50.16 -0.18 -18.95
C GLU A 11 49.12 -0.85 -18.05
N SER A 12 48.68 -1.96 -18.60
CA SER A 12 48.10 -3.15 -17.98
C SER A 12 48.90 -3.65 -16.78
N ASP A 13 48.21 -3.96 -15.69
CA ASP A 13 48.72 -4.97 -14.76
C ASP A 13 47.65 -6.03 -14.45
N SER A 14 47.95 -7.22 -14.92
CA SER A 14 47.23 -8.47 -14.72
C SER A 14 47.74 -9.14 -13.46
N LEU A 15 46.88 -9.42 -12.51
CA LEU A 15 47.16 -10.40 -11.44
C LEU A 15 45.95 -11.32 -11.21
N LYS A 16 46.11 -12.49 -11.79
CA LYS A 16 46.03 -13.84 -11.23
C LYS A 16 44.85 -14.23 -10.37
N GLU A 17 44.11 -15.17 -10.96
CA GLU A 17 43.30 -16.21 -10.32
C GLU A 17 44.14 -16.95 -9.25
N GLU A 18 43.57 -17.13 -8.07
CA GLU A 18 43.83 -18.28 -7.22
C GLU A 18 42.51 -18.87 -6.76
N SER A 19 42.25 -20.03 -7.32
CA SER A 19 41.32 -21.04 -6.85
C SER A 19 41.82 -21.64 -5.55
N ASN A 20 40.98 -21.75 -4.54
CA ASN A 20 41.20 -22.76 -3.50
C ASN A 20 39.86 -23.42 -3.15
N SER A 21 39.79 -24.66 -3.53
CA SER A 21 38.81 -25.68 -3.13
C SER A 21 39.30 -26.36 -1.87
N GLU A 22 38.33 -27.04 -1.21
CA GLU A 22 38.50 -28.01 -0.09
C GLU A 22 38.49 -27.37 1.32
N ASP A 23 37.50 -27.65 2.17
CA ASP A 23 37.32 -28.92 2.86
C ASP A 23 35.92 -29.07 3.45
N VAL A 24 35.34 -30.23 3.13
CA VAL A 24 34.19 -30.83 3.79
C VAL A 24 34.68 -31.55 5.04
N ALA A 25 34.29 -31.10 6.21
CA ALA A 25 34.49 -31.87 7.45
C ALA A 25 33.13 -32.22 8.05
N ASN A 26 32.81 -33.45 7.85
CA ASN A 26 31.91 -34.38 8.52
C ASN A 26 32.10 -34.33 10.05
N VAL A 27 31.05 -34.08 10.83
CA VAL A 27 31.03 -34.40 12.26
C VAL A 27 29.77 -35.20 12.56
N GLU A 28 29.99 -36.43 12.89
CA GLU A 28 29.03 -37.41 13.38
C GLU A 28 28.51 -37.10 14.80
N PRO A 29 27.43 -37.76 15.24
CA PRO A 29 26.69 -37.43 16.45
C PRO A 29 27.29 -38.07 17.68
N VAL A 30 27.30 -37.36 18.81
CA VAL A 30 27.67 -37.91 20.11
C VAL A 30 26.42 -38.24 20.91
N GLU A 31 26.16 -39.53 21.04
CA GLU A 31 25.34 -40.13 22.11
C GLU A 31 26.05 -40.01 23.44
N ASN A 32 25.33 -39.76 24.48
CA ASN A 32 25.18 -40.52 25.74
C ASN A 32 25.00 -39.66 26.99
N VAL A 33 23.88 -39.97 27.60
CA VAL A 33 23.44 -39.65 28.94
C VAL A 33 24.32 -40.43 29.97
N PRO A 34 24.49 -39.96 31.24
CA PRO A 34 23.66 -40.61 32.25
C PRO A 34 23.01 -39.71 33.31
N SER A 35 21.86 -40.16 33.63
CA SER A 35 21.00 -40.08 34.81
C SER A 35 21.58 -39.73 36.16
N GLN A 36 20.68 -39.11 36.95
CA GLN A 36 20.50 -39.16 38.41
C GLN A 36 21.24 -38.13 39.23
N LEU A 37 20.47 -37.23 39.82
CA LEU A 37 20.47 -36.97 41.25
C LEU A 37 19.12 -36.38 41.68
N GLU A 38 18.64 -36.98 42.76
CA GLU A 38 17.34 -36.78 43.37
C GLU A 38 17.22 -35.46 44.18
N ALA A 39 15.97 -35.08 44.34
CA ALA A 39 15.35 -34.50 45.52
C ALA A 39 15.65 -33.03 45.89
N GLY A 40 14.60 -32.29 45.89
CA GLY A 40 14.49 -31.00 46.56
C GLY A 40 13.28 -30.23 46.09
N GLU A 41 12.08 -30.62 46.55
CA GLU A 41 10.93 -29.69 46.46
C GLU A 41 11.18 -28.45 47.33
N PRO A 42 10.85 -27.30 46.84
CA PRO A 42 10.01 -26.41 47.64
C PRO A 42 8.69 -26.12 46.91
N GLU A 43 7.64 -26.40 47.66
CA GLU A 43 6.31 -25.82 47.43
C GLU A 43 6.45 -24.30 47.40
N ASP A 44 6.39 -23.74 46.19
CA ASP A 44 6.06 -22.33 46.01
C ASP A 44 4.76 -22.30 45.19
N SER A 45 3.70 -21.96 45.92
CA SER A 45 2.38 -21.71 45.40
C SER A 45 2.50 -20.55 44.43
N VAL A 46 2.62 -20.85 43.13
CA VAL A 46 2.36 -19.92 42.08
C VAL A 46 0.83 -19.76 42.09
N GLU A 47 0.35 -18.67 42.66
CA GLU A 47 -1.00 -18.20 42.39
C GLU A 47 -1.02 -17.90 40.88
N GLU A 48 -1.61 -18.83 40.12
CA GLU A 48 -2.09 -18.55 38.78
C GLU A 48 -3.12 -17.43 38.92
N PHE A 49 -2.69 -16.20 38.67
CA PHE A 49 -3.61 -15.16 38.27
C PHE A 49 -4.10 -15.56 36.87
N ASP A 50 -5.25 -16.25 36.85
CA ASP A 50 -6.12 -16.24 35.69
C ASP A 50 -6.58 -14.79 35.49
N GLU A 51 -5.79 -13.99 34.80
CA GLU A 51 -6.29 -12.83 34.09
C GLU A 51 -7.16 -13.40 32.96
N GLU A 52 -8.42 -13.69 33.26
CA GLU A 52 -9.47 -13.74 32.28
C GLU A 52 -9.45 -12.33 31.61
N GLU A 53 -8.65 -12.19 30.55
CA GLU A 53 -8.87 -11.10 29.60
C GLU A 53 -10.28 -11.33 29.06
N GLU A 54 -11.28 -10.68 29.68
CA GLU A 54 -12.59 -10.51 29.05
C GLU A 54 -12.28 -9.86 27.68
N GLU A 55 -12.31 -10.68 26.60
CA GLU A 55 -12.41 -10.15 25.25
C GLU A 55 -13.69 -9.32 25.24
N VAL A 56 -13.52 -8.01 25.43
CA VAL A 56 -14.59 -7.04 25.25
C VAL A 56 -14.91 -7.11 23.76
N GLU A 57 -15.93 -7.89 23.42
CA GLU A 57 -16.48 -7.95 22.08
C GLU A 57 -16.91 -6.53 21.71
N PHE A 58 -16.16 -5.89 20.82
CA PHE A 58 -16.33 -4.50 20.46
C PHE A 58 -17.61 -4.39 19.63
N ASP A 59 -18.70 -4.01 20.27
CA ASP A 59 -20.00 -3.86 19.64
C ASP A 59 -20.09 -2.52 18.90
N LEU A 60 -19.70 -2.52 17.63
CA LEU A 60 -19.78 -1.34 16.75
C LEU A 60 -21.20 -0.78 16.63
N GLU A 61 -22.22 -1.65 16.66
CA GLU A 61 -23.61 -1.22 16.58
C GLU A 61 -24.01 -0.42 17.83
N ALA A 62 -23.58 -0.89 19.01
CA ALA A 62 -23.80 -0.16 20.27
C ALA A 62 -23.07 1.19 20.28
N GLN A 63 -21.87 1.27 19.72
CA GLN A 63 -21.13 2.54 19.61
C GLN A 63 -21.82 3.53 18.67
N ILE A 64 -22.32 3.07 17.53
CA ILE A 64 -23.09 3.91 16.59
C ILE A 64 -24.31 4.51 17.29
N GLU A 65 -25.05 3.73 18.08
CA GLU A 65 -26.20 4.24 18.84
C GLU A 65 -25.75 5.26 19.90
N GLU A 66 -24.63 5.04 20.57
CA GLU A 66 -24.08 5.99 21.52
C GLU A 66 -23.69 7.32 20.84
N PHE A 67 -23.02 7.27 19.68
CA PHE A 67 -22.67 8.49 18.94
C PHE A 67 -23.91 9.21 18.39
N ARG A 68 -24.95 8.50 17.98
CA ARG A 68 -26.23 9.10 17.60
C ARG A 68 -26.89 9.83 18.79
N HIS A 69 -26.82 9.25 19.99
CA HIS A 69 -27.33 9.88 21.20
C HIS A 69 -26.54 11.14 21.56
N GLN A 70 -25.19 11.10 21.43
CA GLN A 70 -24.34 12.27 21.65
C GLN A 70 -24.65 13.41 20.66
N ILE A 71 -24.96 13.09 19.41
CA ILE A 71 -25.40 14.05 18.40
C ILE A 71 -26.78 14.65 18.75
N GLU A 72 -27.70 13.86 19.33
CA GLU A 72 -28.99 14.39 19.80
C GLU A 72 -28.82 15.38 20.97
N GLU A 73 -27.85 15.15 21.87
CA GLU A 73 -27.54 16.06 22.99
C GLU A 73 -26.80 17.32 22.55
N ASP A 74 -25.82 17.18 21.61
CA ASP A 74 -25.02 18.29 21.10
C ASP A 74 -24.83 18.19 19.58
N PRO A 75 -25.83 18.63 18.80
CA PRO A 75 -25.84 18.45 17.36
C PRO A 75 -24.82 19.32 16.59
N ASP A 76 -24.27 20.36 17.24
CA ASP A 76 -23.30 21.26 16.61
C ASP A 76 -21.84 20.82 16.84
N ASN A 77 -21.61 19.72 17.54
CA ASN A 77 -20.26 19.20 17.82
C ASN A 77 -19.73 18.33 16.69
N CYS A 78 -18.76 18.85 15.95
CA CYS A 78 -18.16 18.14 14.82
C CYS A 78 -17.51 16.79 15.19
N VAL A 79 -17.01 16.66 16.43
CA VAL A 79 -16.34 15.42 16.89
C VAL A 79 -17.32 14.25 16.99
N HIS A 80 -18.58 14.49 17.42
CA HIS A 80 -19.59 13.44 17.48
C HIS A 80 -19.94 12.90 16.09
N HIS A 81 -20.05 13.78 15.10
CA HIS A 81 -20.28 13.39 13.70
C HIS A 81 -19.08 12.68 13.11
N TYR A 82 -17.85 13.09 13.44
CA TYR A 82 -16.63 12.41 13.06
C TYR A 82 -16.58 10.97 13.61
N ASN A 83 -16.81 10.80 14.92
CA ASN A 83 -16.80 9.50 15.57
C ASN A 83 -17.88 8.56 15.00
N LEU A 84 -19.07 9.10 14.71
CA LEU A 84 -20.11 8.34 14.02
C LEU A 84 -19.64 7.90 12.63
N GLY A 85 -18.98 8.77 11.88
CA GLY A 85 -18.43 8.46 10.55
C GLY A 85 -17.39 7.34 10.60
N GLU A 86 -16.48 7.36 11.58
CA GLU A 86 -15.47 6.30 11.79
C GLU A 86 -16.15 4.95 12.08
N ALA A 87 -17.07 4.90 13.04
CA ALA A 87 -17.76 3.67 13.42
C ALA A 87 -18.60 3.09 12.24
N LEU A 88 -19.28 3.95 11.47
CA LEU A 88 -20.01 3.55 10.27
C LEU A 88 -19.08 3.03 9.17
N ALA A 89 -17.90 3.64 9.00
CA ALA A 89 -16.90 3.20 8.03
C ALA A 89 -16.34 1.81 8.40
N GLU A 90 -16.07 1.55 9.67
CA GLU A 90 -15.64 0.24 10.17
C GLU A 90 -16.71 -0.83 9.97
N LEU A 91 -17.97 -0.49 10.16
CA LEU A 91 -19.10 -1.39 9.90
C LEU A 91 -19.33 -1.60 8.38
N GLY A 92 -18.67 -0.83 7.52
CA GLY A 92 -18.79 -0.91 6.06
C GLY A 92 -19.99 -0.13 5.50
N GLN A 93 -20.66 0.70 6.30
CA GLN A 93 -21.75 1.58 5.89
C GLN A 93 -21.20 2.87 5.26
N SER A 94 -20.58 2.73 4.11
CA SER A 94 -19.76 3.79 3.50
C SER A 94 -20.53 5.05 3.12
N GLU A 95 -21.78 4.94 2.69
CA GLU A 95 -22.61 6.10 2.30
C GLU A 95 -22.98 6.93 3.54
N GLU A 96 -23.41 6.27 4.62
CA GLU A 96 -23.76 6.92 5.88
C GLU A 96 -22.50 7.52 6.56
N ALA A 97 -21.36 6.82 6.49
CA ALA A 97 -20.08 7.31 6.98
C ALA A 97 -19.66 8.61 6.27
N GLN A 98 -19.80 8.65 4.95
CA GLN A 98 -19.50 9.85 4.17
C GLN A 98 -20.39 11.03 4.60
N GLU A 99 -21.70 10.80 4.76
CA GLU A 99 -22.63 11.84 5.20
C GLU A 99 -22.25 12.37 6.60
N ALA A 100 -21.86 11.50 7.53
CA ALA A 100 -21.43 11.87 8.86
C ALA A 100 -20.13 12.71 8.84
N PHE A 101 -19.13 12.33 8.06
CA PHE A 101 -17.92 13.11 7.87
C PHE A 101 -18.17 14.47 7.21
N GLU A 102 -19.05 14.53 6.20
CA GLU A 102 -19.44 15.81 5.55
C GLU A 102 -20.10 16.76 6.55
N GLN A 103 -20.94 16.23 7.45
CA GLN A 103 -21.52 17.02 8.54
C GLN A 103 -20.45 17.49 9.52
N ALA A 104 -19.50 16.64 9.88
CA ALA A 104 -18.37 17.03 10.73
C ALA A 104 -17.57 18.20 10.13
N LEU A 105 -17.22 18.14 8.83
CA LEU A 105 -16.55 19.25 8.13
C LEU A 105 -17.37 20.55 8.13
N LEU A 106 -18.70 20.43 7.94
CA LEU A 106 -19.57 21.60 7.92
C LEU A 106 -19.64 22.30 9.29
N LEU A 107 -19.53 21.55 10.38
CA LEU A 107 -19.61 22.03 11.76
C LEU A 107 -18.26 22.53 12.27
N ASP A 108 -17.14 22.08 11.71
CA ASP A 108 -15.77 22.51 12.08
C ASP A 108 -15.43 23.90 11.51
N LYS A 109 -16.11 24.95 12.01
CA LYS A 109 -15.98 26.33 11.50
C LYS A 109 -14.60 26.93 11.69
N ASP A 110 -13.91 26.51 12.72
CA ASP A 110 -12.58 27.03 13.08
C ASP A 110 -11.44 26.19 12.47
N GLN A 111 -11.78 25.15 11.73
CA GLN A 111 -10.82 24.20 11.13
C GLN A 111 -9.88 23.55 12.16
N ALA A 112 -10.39 23.38 13.38
CA ALA A 112 -9.64 22.82 14.48
C ALA A 112 -9.48 21.29 14.36
N PHE A 113 -10.39 20.64 13.64
CA PHE A 113 -10.44 19.18 13.43
C PHE A 113 -10.42 18.77 11.94
N SER A 114 -10.36 19.74 11.02
CA SER A 114 -10.39 19.47 9.57
C SER A 114 -9.41 18.41 9.14
N ALA A 115 -8.18 18.42 9.67
CA ALA A 115 -7.13 17.46 9.31
C ALA A 115 -7.54 16.00 9.60
N ILE A 116 -8.10 15.73 10.80
CA ILE A 116 -8.52 14.38 11.16
C ILE A 116 -9.77 13.95 10.42
N ILE A 117 -10.69 14.88 10.14
CA ILE A 117 -11.89 14.58 9.36
C ILE A 117 -11.52 14.25 7.91
N HIS A 118 -10.64 15.03 7.28
CA HIS A 118 -10.12 14.72 5.95
C HIS A 118 -9.36 13.39 5.92
N PHE A 119 -8.63 13.07 6.99
CA PHE A 119 -7.98 11.78 7.14
C PHE A 119 -9.00 10.63 7.19
N GLY A 120 -10.09 10.75 7.96
CA GLY A 120 -11.18 9.77 8.02
C GLY A 120 -11.84 9.55 6.64
N ILE A 121 -12.18 10.65 5.93
CA ILE A 121 -12.73 10.57 4.57
C ILE A 121 -11.72 9.90 3.62
N GLY A 122 -10.45 10.30 3.69
CA GLY A 122 -9.38 9.70 2.90
C GLY A 122 -9.27 8.19 3.12
N ASN A 123 -9.34 7.74 4.37
CA ASN A 123 -9.35 6.33 4.73
C ASN A 123 -10.57 5.59 4.18
N LEU A 124 -11.76 6.18 4.28
CA LEU A 124 -12.97 5.58 3.72
C LEU A 124 -12.80 5.23 2.24
N TYR A 125 -12.38 6.19 1.43
CA TYR A 125 -12.14 5.97 0.00
C TYR A 125 -10.93 5.07 -0.27
N TYR A 126 -9.89 5.16 0.54
CA TYR A 126 -8.73 4.29 0.46
C TYR A 126 -9.12 2.82 0.69
N HIS A 127 -9.91 2.53 1.70
CA HIS A 127 -10.39 1.17 1.97
C HIS A 127 -11.31 0.65 0.87
N GLN A 128 -12.20 1.48 0.32
CA GLN A 128 -13.01 1.12 -0.84
C GLN A 128 -12.16 0.76 -2.05
N LEU A 129 -11.13 1.57 -2.35
CA LEU A 129 -10.19 1.33 -3.45
C LEU A 129 -9.41 0.02 -3.23
N MET A 130 -8.96 -0.26 -2.01
CA MET A 130 -8.17 -1.45 -1.68
C MET A 130 -9.03 -2.72 -1.59
N SER A 131 -10.25 -2.64 -1.08
CA SER A 131 -11.19 -3.77 -1.03
C SER A 131 -11.60 -4.24 -2.44
N GLY A 132 -11.68 -3.32 -3.39
CA GLY A 132 -11.85 -3.65 -4.80
C GLY A 132 -10.78 -4.59 -5.34
N ILE A 133 -9.53 -4.48 -4.86
CA ILE A 133 -8.43 -5.39 -5.20
C ILE A 133 -8.69 -6.79 -4.67
N GLN A 134 -9.05 -6.90 -3.39
CA GLN A 134 -9.27 -8.20 -2.76
C GLN A 134 -10.40 -8.97 -3.45
N SER A 135 -11.50 -8.31 -3.81
CA SER A 135 -12.59 -8.94 -4.54
C SER A 135 -12.16 -9.44 -5.93
N THR A 136 -11.25 -8.75 -6.58
CA THR A 136 -10.69 -9.11 -7.90
C THR A 136 -9.71 -10.27 -7.79
N VAL A 137 -8.81 -10.25 -6.80
CA VAL A 137 -7.86 -11.33 -6.53
C VAL A 137 -8.57 -12.61 -6.12
N VAL A 138 -9.59 -12.53 -5.26
CA VAL A 138 -10.39 -13.70 -4.85
C VAL A 138 -11.14 -14.30 -6.03
N LYS A 139 -11.74 -13.48 -6.89
CA LYS A 139 -12.42 -13.96 -8.10
C LYS A 139 -11.46 -14.63 -9.09
N SER A 140 -10.20 -14.17 -9.18
CA SER A 140 -9.18 -14.76 -10.05
C SER A 140 -8.57 -16.04 -9.50
N SER A 141 -8.52 -16.23 -8.17
CA SER A 141 -7.96 -17.42 -7.53
C SER A 141 -8.84 -18.66 -7.64
N VAL A 142 -10.14 -18.51 -7.92
CA VAL A 142 -11.09 -19.63 -8.09
C VAL A 142 -10.90 -20.35 -9.43
N GLY A 143 -10.16 -19.79 -10.38
CA GLY A 143 -9.87 -20.39 -11.69
C GLY A 143 -8.41 -20.79 -11.83
N LEU A 144 -7.99 -21.84 -11.17
CA LEU A 144 -6.60 -22.32 -10.98
C LEU A 144 -5.84 -22.75 -12.25
N HIS A 145 -6.27 -22.40 -13.45
CA HIS A 145 -5.62 -22.90 -14.67
C HIS A 145 -5.18 -21.86 -15.68
N SER A 146 -5.19 -20.57 -15.36
CA SER A 146 -4.56 -19.60 -16.24
C SER A 146 -3.93 -18.45 -15.46
N GLN A 147 -2.63 -18.51 -15.30
CA GLN A 147 -1.82 -17.33 -14.93
C GLN A 147 -2.06 -16.14 -15.89
N HIS A 148 -2.71 -16.40 -17.03
CA HIS A 148 -3.09 -15.42 -18.05
C HIS A 148 -4.48 -14.80 -17.82
N ARG A 149 -5.34 -15.41 -16.99
CA ARG A 149 -6.64 -14.85 -16.58
C ARG A 149 -6.57 -13.98 -15.34
N ALA A 150 -5.42 -13.89 -14.69
CA ALA A 150 -5.23 -13.04 -13.50
C ALA A 150 -5.23 -11.53 -13.82
N GLY A 151 -5.22 -11.13 -15.07
CA GLY A 151 -5.65 -9.81 -15.49
C GLY A 151 -7.19 -9.78 -15.48
N ALA A 152 -7.81 -9.75 -14.29
CA ALA A 152 -9.23 -9.45 -14.22
C ALA A 152 -9.48 -8.22 -15.07
N GLN A 153 -10.49 -8.32 -15.90
CA GLN A 153 -10.91 -7.24 -16.81
C GLN A 153 -11.07 -5.95 -15.99
N ILE A 154 -10.00 -5.17 -15.90
CA ILE A 154 -10.08 -3.78 -15.47
C ILE A 154 -10.67 -3.04 -16.66
N SER A 155 -11.98 -3.16 -16.82
CA SER A 155 -12.69 -2.62 -17.97
C SER A 155 -12.61 -1.09 -18.04
N SER A 156 -12.36 -0.43 -16.93
CA SER A 156 -12.09 1.01 -16.87
C SER A 156 -11.29 1.35 -15.62
N VAL A 157 -10.19 2.08 -15.77
CA VAL A 157 -9.55 2.79 -14.66
C VAL A 157 -10.26 4.15 -14.60
N ASN A 158 -11.13 4.33 -13.59
CA ASN A 158 -11.75 5.59 -13.32
C ASN A 158 -10.79 6.44 -12.48
N ASP A 159 -10.36 7.58 -13.01
CA ASP A 159 -9.39 8.44 -12.35
C ASP A 159 -9.88 8.99 -11.01
N ASP A 160 -11.20 9.20 -10.86
CA ASP A 160 -11.81 9.77 -9.66
C ASP A 160 -11.68 8.82 -8.45
N ASP A 161 -11.68 7.51 -8.68
CA ASP A 161 -11.52 6.51 -7.60
C ASP A 161 -10.15 6.63 -6.89
N TYR A 162 -9.13 7.13 -7.58
CA TYR A 162 -7.79 7.38 -7.04
C TYR A 162 -7.59 8.83 -6.62
N ALA A 163 -8.18 9.76 -7.37
CA ALA A 163 -8.02 11.19 -7.10
C ALA A 163 -8.73 11.62 -5.82
N THR A 164 -9.86 10.99 -5.48
CA THR A 164 -10.63 11.33 -4.28
C THR A 164 -9.84 11.08 -2.99
N PRO A 165 -9.34 9.85 -2.69
CA PRO A 165 -8.56 9.65 -1.48
C PRO A 165 -7.29 10.49 -1.45
N LEU A 166 -6.63 10.72 -2.60
CA LEU A 166 -5.45 11.58 -2.67
C LEU A 166 -5.76 13.01 -2.26
N ARG A 167 -6.87 13.58 -2.74
CA ARG A 167 -7.29 14.95 -2.40
C ARG A 167 -7.55 15.08 -0.91
N GLU A 168 -8.24 14.12 -0.32
CA GLU A 168 -8.58 14.15 1.11
C GLU A 168 -7.31 13.98 1.97
N PHE A 169 -6.41 13.07 1.62
CA PHE A 169 -5.13 12.93 2.30
C PHE A 169 -4.23 14.17 2.17
N GLU A 170 -4.21 14.80 1.00
CA GLU A 170 -3.47 16.06 0.80
C GLU A 170 -4.07 17.19 1.65
N ALA A 171 -5.41 17.26 1.79
CA ALA A 171 -6.09 18.20 2.67
C ALA A 171 -5.75 17.92 4.15
N ALA A 172 -5.76 16.66 4.58
CA ALA A 172 -5.38 16.28 5.94
C ALA A 172 -3.96 16.75 6.30
N VAL A 173 -3.00 16.59 5.40
CA VAL A 173 -1.61 17.07 5.61
C VAL A 173 -1.54 18.60 5.62
N GLN A 174 -2.32 19.26 4.75
CA GLN A 174 -2.34 20.72 4.67
C GLN A 174 -2.90 21.34 5.96
N ASP A 175 -3.95 20.75 6.51
CA ASP A 175 -4.66 21.28 7.68
C ASP A 175 -4.04 20.80 9.02
N LEU A 176 -3.09 19.84 8.97
CA LEU A 176 -2.42 19.29 10.14
C LEU A 176 -1.85 20.35 11.11
N PRO A 177 -1.24 21.47 10.67
CA PRO A 177 -0.75 22.50 11.58
C PRO A 177 -1.82 23.23 12.39
N SER A 178 -3.10 23.15 11.97
CA SER A 178 -4.25 23.76 12.65
C SER A 178 -4.96 22.81 13.59
N LEU A 179 -4.63 21.51 13.52
CA LEU A 179 -5.29 20.46 14.29
C LEU A 179 -5.11 20.65 15.79
N GLN A 180 -6.22 20.69 16.50
CA GLN A 180 -6.27 20.76 17.98
C GLN A 180 -6.49 19.34 18.55
N ALA A 181 -5.46 18.51 18.46
CA ALA A 181 -5.45 17.16 18.99
C ALA A 181 -4.14 16.88 19.72
N ASP A 182 -4.06 15.71 20.36
CA ASP A 182 -2.85 15.24 21.01
C ASP A 182 -1.71 15.04 20.02
N GLU A 183 -0.48 15.25 20.49
CA GLU A 183 0.74 15.11 19.67
C GLU A 183 0.85 13.74 18.99
N GLU A 184 0.37 12.70 19.66
CA GLU A 184 0.33 11.33 19.16
C GLU A 184 -0.53 11.20 17.89
N ILE A 185 -1.70 11.83 17.86
CA ILE A 185 -2.58 11.84 16.69
C ILE A 185 -1.94 12.61 15.54
N MET A 186 -1.31 13.75 15.82
CA MET A 186 -0.61 14.53 14.80
C MET A 186 0.58 13.76 14.21
N GLU A 187 1.36 13.06 15.05
CA GLU A 187 2.46 12.21 14.60
C GLU A 187 1.94 11.04 13.76
N TYR A 188 0.86 10.41 14.19
CA TYR A 188 0.23 9.32 13.45
C TYR A 188 -0.18 9.76 12.03
N ILE A 189 -0.91 10.87 11.89
CA ILE A 189 -1.32 11.40 10.58
C ILE A 189 -0.11 11.77 9.73
N SER A 190 0.87 12.50 10.30
CA SER A 190 2.06 12.95 9.56
C SER A 190 2.92 11.80 9.04
N THR A 191 2.90 10.66 9.73
CA THR A 191 3.69 9.46 9.36
C THR A 191 2.95 8.57 8.38
N ASN A 192 1.66 8.32 8.61
CA ASN A 192 0.91 7.32 7.85
C ASN A 192 0.33 7.87 6.54
N VAL A 193 -0.14 9.11 6.52
CA VAL A 193 -0.76 9.69 5.32
C VAL A 193 0.17 9.71 4.11
N PRO A 194 1.46 10.08 4.20
CA PRO A 194 2.37 9.97 3.06
C PRO A 194 2.50 8.55 2.51
N GLN A 195 2.51 7.54 3.37
CA GLN A 195 2.58 6.13 2.96
C GLN A 195 1.31 5.69 2.22
N GLN A 196 0.14 6.13 2.70
CA GLN A 196 -1.14 5.87 2.03
C GLN A 196 -1.19 6.56 0.66
N ILE A 197 -0.76 7.82 0.56
CA ILE A 197 -0.64 8.54 -0.72
C ILE A 197 0.27 7.77 -1.69
N ALA A 198 1.44 7.33 -1.24
CA ALA A 198 2.35 6.53 -2.07
C ALA A 198 1.70 5.24 -2.56
N THR A 199 0.94 4.57 -1.68
CA THR A 199 0.21 3.34 -2.00
C THR A 199 -0.88 3.57 -3.04
N VAL A 200 -1.65 4.66 -2.93
CA VAL A 200 -2.68 5.02 -3.93
C VAL A 200 -2.05 5.29 -5.29
N TYR A 201 -0.96 6.08 -5.35
CA TYR A 201 -0.26 6.33 -6.62
C TYR A 201 0.32 5.05 -7.23
N TYR A 202 0.87 4.16 -6.41
CA TYR A 202 1.37 2.86 -6.87
C TYR A 202 0.24 2.00 -7.42
N LYS A 203 -0.89 1.92 -6.73
CA LYS A 203 -2.09 1.19 -7.17
C LYS A 203 -2.61 1.74 -8.49
N TRP A 204 -2.75 3.05 -8.60
CA TRP A 204 -3.19 3.69 -9.84
C TRP A 204 -2.28 3.33 -11.02
N ALA A 205 -0.97 3.39 -10.80
CA ALA A 205 0.00 3.00 -11.81
C ALA A 205 -0.14 1.52 -12.19
N SER A 206 -0.26 0.63 -11.20
CA SER A 206 -0.44 -0.81 -11.43
C SER A 206 -1.65 -1.10 -12.31
N ASP A 207 -2.79 -0.51 -11.99
CA ASP A 207 -4.03 -0.71 -12.73
C ASP A 207 -3.95 -0.16 -14.17
N LEU A 208 -3.25 0.97 -14.37
CA LEU A 208 -2.98 1.50 -15.72
C LEU A 208 -2.08 0.57 -16.53
N PHE A 209 -1.06 -0.05 -15.91
CA PHE A 209 -0.22 -1.04 -16.59
C PHE A 209 -0.99 -2.31 -16.93
N ASP A 210 -1.86 -2.76 -16.04
CA ASP A 210 -2.70 -3.94 -16.28
C ASP A 210 -3.73 -3.65 -17.38
N LYS A 211 -4.36 -2.47 -17.37
CA LYS A 211 -5.24 -2.02 -18.46
C LYS A 211 -4.50 -1.95 -19.79
N ALA A 212 -3.27 -1.40 -19.81
CA ALA A 212 -2.48 -1.28 -21.03
C ALA A 212 -2.14 -2.64 -21.68
N ARG A 213 -2.20 -3.74 -20.91
CA ARG A 213 -1.93 -5.11 -21.35
C ARG A 213 -3.18 -5.90 -21.71
N GLN A 214 -4.37 -5.29 -21.66
CA GLN A 214 -5.62 -5.93 -22.04
C GLN A 214 -5.86 -5.84 -23.55
N ILE A 215 -6.48 -6.89 -24.08
CA ILE A 215 -6.81 -6.99 -25.51
C ILE A 215 -7.76 -5.87 -25.93
N ASP A 216 -8.72 -5.56 -25.06
CA ASP A 216 -9.79 -4.60 -25.34
C ASP A 216 -9.36 -3.12 -25.20
N ASN A 217 -8.12 -2.86 -24.84
CA ASN A 217 -7.57 -1.50 -24.79
C ASN A 217 -7.07 -1.08 -26.18
N TYR A 218 -7.95 -0.46 -26.95
CA TYR A 218 -7.67 -0.08 -28.34
C TYR A 218 -7.02 1.30 -28.44
N GLY A 219 -5.67 1.31 -28.54
CA GLY A 219 -4.91 2.52 -28.91
C GLY A 219 -4.46 3.41 -27.75
N ASP A 220 -4.87 3.12 -26.53
CA ASP A 220 -4.46 3.87 -25.33
C ASP A 220 -3.31 3.22 -24.55
N GLU A 221 -2.77 2.07 -25.00
CA GLU A 221 -1.78 1.29 -24.27
C GLU A 221 -0.54 2.09 -23.90
N VAL A 222 0.02 2.79 -24.87
CA VAL A 222 1.21 3.65 -24.64
C VAL A 222 0.88 4.84 -23.75
N LYS A 223 -0.32 5.39 -23.87
CA LYS A 223 -0.80 6.51 -23.04
C LYS A 223 -0.95 6.07 -21.58
N ASP A 224 -1.56 4.90 -21.35
CA ASP A 224 -1.76 4.33 -20.02
C ASP A 224 -0.41 4.01 -19.34
N ILE A 225 0.56 3.40 -20.07
CA ILE A 225 1.92 3.17 -19.55
C ILE A 225 2.59 4.51 -19.18
N LYS A 226 2.50 5.54 -20.02
CA LYS A 226 3.09 6.86 -19.72
C LYS A 226 2.44 7.52 -18.51
N LYS A 227 1.12 7.38 -18.36
CA LYS A 227 0.39 7.90 -17.21
C LYS A 227 0.79 7.15 -15.94
N GLY A 228 0.85 5.81 -16.00
CA GLY A 228 1.32 4.98 -14.88
C GLY A 228 2.74 5.32 -14.45
N LEU A 229 3.67 5.58 -15.38
CA LEU A 229 5.03 6.02 -15.05
C LEU A 229 5.06 7.37 -14.31
N LYS A 230 4.10 8.29 -14.57
CA LYS A 230 4.00 9.53 -13.81
C LYS A 230 3.58 9.27 -12.37
N HIS A 231 2.63 8.36 -12.16
CA HIS A 231 2.18 7.99 -10.82
C HIS A 231 3.28 7.24 -10.05
N LEU A 232 4.00 6.30 -10.69
CA LEU A 232 5.17 5.65 -10.07
C LEU A 232 6.26 6.65 -9.66
N LYS A 233 6.45 7.72 -10.44
CA LYS A 233 7.36 8.78 -10.05
C LYS A 233 6.93 9.45 -8.77
N LYS A 234 5.63 9.72 -8.60
CA LYS A 234 5.06 10.25 -7.35
C LYS A 234 5.25 9.30 -6.17
N THR A 235 5.01 8.00 -6.37
CA THR A 235 5.29 6.98 -5.36
C THR A 235 6.75 7.05 -4.88
N ILE A 236 7.71 7.11 -5.81
CA ILE A 236 9.15 7.13 -5.49
C ILE A 236 9.60 8.47 -4.89
N GLU A 237 8.93 9.59 -5.23
CA GLU A 237 9.17 10.89 -4.60
C GLU A 237 8.84 10.86 -3.09
N ILE A 238 7.80 10.09 -2.70
CA ILE A 238 7.36 9.94 -1.31
C ILE A 238 8.15 8.81 -0.62
N ASP A 239 8.24 7.64 -1.25
CA ASP A 239 9.00 6.48 -0.77
C ASP A 239 10.07 6.07 -1.80
N PRO A 240 11.30 6.60 -1.67
CA PRO A 240 12.40 6.27 -2.58
C PRO A 240 12.81 4.79 -2.55
N ASN A 241 12.51 4.08 -1.46
CA ASN A 241 12.87 2.68 -1.26
C ASN A 241 11.77 1.70 -1.72
N HIS A 242 10.68 2.19 -2.28
CA HIS A 242 9.60 1.36 -2.78
C HIS A 242 10.08 0.43 -3.92
N SER A 243 10.47 -0.77 -3.57
CA SER A 243 11.14 -1.72 -4.46
C SER A 243 10.32 -2.08 -5.69
N GLN A 244 9.01 -2.32 -5.51
CA GLN A 244 8.11 -2.68 -6.60
C GLN A 244 7.88 -1.51 -7.56
N ALA A 245 7.73 -0.27 -7.06
CA ALA A 245 7.61 0.91 -7.91
C ALA A 245 8.87 1.13 -8.75
N ASN A 246 10.05 1.01 -8.14
CA ASN A 246 11.33 1.10 -8.82
C ASN A 246 11.49 0.04 -9.93
N LEU A 247 11.05 -1.20 -9.67
CA LEU A 247 11.05 -2.28 -10.67
C LEU A 247 10.07 -1.97 -11.82
N MET A 248 8.85 -1.53 -11.47
CA MET A 248 7.81 -1.23 -12.44
C MET A 248 8.18 -0.04 -13.35
N VAL A 249 8.90 0.96 -12.83
CA VAL A 249 9.47 2.05 -13.66
C VAL A 249 10.45 1.50 -14.71
N LYS A 250 11.35 0.59 -14.32
CA LYS A 250 12.28 -0.05 -15.27
C LYS A 250 11.53 -0.83 -16.32
N TYR A 251 10.54 -1.59 -15.90
CA TYR A 251 9.70 -2.40 -16.81
C TYR A 251 8.92 -1.51 -17.78
N GLY A 252 8.23 -0.49 -17.31
CA GLY A 252 7.45 0.42 -18.16
C GLY A 252 8.30 1.20 -19.15
N LYS A 253 9.51 1.64 -18.76
CA LYS A 253 10.46 2.26 -19.69
C LYS A 253 10.89 1.29 -20.79
N LYS A 254 11.15 0.01 -20.42
CA LYS A 254 11.49 -1.05 -21.38
C LYS A 254 10.34 -1.30 -22.35
N MET A 255 9.10 -1.40 -21.86
CA MET A 255 7.91 -1.56 -22.69
C MET A 255 7.78 -0.43 -23.73
N LEU A 256 8.01 0.82 -23.34
CA LEU A 256 7.94 1.97 -24.24
C LEU A 256 9.08 1.97 -25.27
N GLN A 257 10.25 1.51 -24.90
CA GLN A 257 11.44 1.51 -25.76
C GLN A 257 11.43 0.34 -26.77
N GLU A 258 11.23 -0.88 -26.29
CA GLU A 258 11.33 -2.11 -27.07
C GLU A 258 9.98 -2.51 -27.71
N GLY A 259 8.86 -2.03 -27.14
CA GLY A 259 7.54 -2.52 -27.42
C GLY A 259 7.17 -3.72 -26.55
N PHE A 260 5.95 -4.21 -26.69
CA PHE A 260 5.46 -5.37 -25.97
C PHE A 260 4.32 -6.07 -26.71
N SER A 261 4.14 -7.35 -26.41
CA SER A 261 3.06 -8.16 -26.94
C SER A 261 1.96 -8.36 -25.91
N ILE A 262 0.72 -8.33 -26.36
CA ILE A 262 -0.48 -8.67 -25.61
C ILE A 262 -0.93 -10.05 -26.11
N TYR A 263 -1.22 -10.95 -25.18
CA TYR A 263 -1.57 -12.33 -25.46
C TYR A 263 -3.05 -12.59 -25.18
N ASP A 264 -3.66 -13.46 -25.97
CA ASP A 264 -5.02 -13.94 -25.75
C ASP A 264 -5.08 -14.98 -24.61
N GLU A 265 -6.29 -15.46 -24.32
CA GLU A 265 -6.54 -16.47 -23.28
C GLU A 265 -5.87 -17.83 -23.56
N TYR A 266 -5.45 -18.08 -24.81
CA TYR A 266 -4.77 -19.30 -25.25
C TYR A 266 -3.25 -19.13 -25.31
N GLY A 267 -2.73 -17.92 -25.03
CA GLY A 267 -1.31 -17.61 -25.06
C GLY A 267 -0.77 -17.24 -26.45
N PHE A 268 -1.64 -17.00 -27.43
CA PHE A 268 -1.23 -16.47 -28.72
C PHE A 268 -1.09 -14.96 -28.69
N VAL A 269 -0.18 -14.42 -29.49
CA VAL A 269 -0.02 -12.96 -29.62
C VAL A 269 -1.28 -12.40 -30.31
N ALA A 270 -2.08 -11.69 -29.53
CA ALA A 270 -3.29 -11.01 -30.01
C ALA A 270 -2.95 -9.64 -30.61
N LYS A 271 -1.94 -8.96 -30.06
CA LYS A 271 -1.55 -7.60 -30.46
C LYS A 271 -0.07 -7.35 -30.15
N GLU A 272 0.60 -6.63 -31.03
CA GLU A 272 1.95 -6.12 -30.81
C GLU A 272 1.96 -4.59 -30.78
N ILE A 273 2.53 -4.04 -29.72
CA ILE A 273 2.71 -2.60 -29.55
C ILE A 273 4.18 -2.29 -29.85
N GLN A 274 4.40 -1.47 -30.88
CA GLN A 274 5.74 -1.09 -31.29
C GLN A 274 6.36 -0.11 -30.30
N GLY A 275 7.62 -0.34 -29.97
CA GLY A 275 8.39 0.60 -29.17
C GLY A 275 8.79 1.85 -29.96
N THR A 276 9.24 2.84 -29.25
CA THR A 276 9.69 4.12 -29.86
C THR A 276 11.19 4.12 -30.22
N GLY A 277 11.90 3.04 -29.86
CA GLY A 277 13.35 2.88 -30.14
C GLY A 277 14.23 3.74 -29.25
#